data_af3d5a916da08fb60a60c63452f2ce0c
#
_entry.id   af3d5a916da08fb60a60c63452f2ce0c
#
_cell.length_a   1.000
_cell.length_b   1.000
_cell.length_c   1.000
_cell.angle_alpha   90.00
_cell.angle_beta   90.00
_cell.angle_gamma   90.00
#
_symmetry.space_group_name_H-M   'P 1'
#
loop_
_entity.id
_entity.type
_entity.pdbx_description
1 polymer ?
#
loop_
_entity_poly.entity_id
_entity_poly.type
_entity_poly.pdbx_seq_one_letter_code
_entity_poly.pdbx_strand_id
1 'polypeptide(L)'
;MNLFLRLLPLLAAGGLLSGCTTEPSDPGVPDLPEPVVDRLDPLGGGQLVPDPPAANEGIRNRRRMDLDQIQAAISTATRGIYWGMDEGEDKFRSLAQTLGVPDYLDITTEDLSPNMLFQKFLGDAARNVCDQLIDRELQSSTNDRVFLVHVAEGDTLESNPGGVEDNLRHLLSRFHSSQIDSGSHLLTPWTWLFESSLHVTNDPPSAWRTVCVGLITHPDFYSY
;
A
#
# COMPACT_ATOMS: atom_id res chain seq x y z
N MET A 1 -22.36 -23.32 -49.13
CA MET A 1 -21.86 -24.27 -50.14
C MET A 1 -20.35 -24.28 -50.03
N ASN A 2 -19.77 -25.42 -49.76
CA ASN A 2 -18.34 -25.77 -49.48
C ASN A 2 -17.92 -25.59 -48.02
N LEU A 3 -18.02 -26.53 -47.18
CA LEU A 3 -17.59 -27.92 -46.95
C LEU A 3 -16.09 -28.14 -47.24
N PHE A 4 -15.20 -28.05 -46.24
CA PHE A 4 -13.96 -28.77 -46.20
C PHE A 4 -13.72 -29.38 -44.81
N LEU A 5 -14.04 -30.66 -44.79
CA LEU A 5 -13.71 -31.70 -43.81
C LEU A 5 -12.24 -32.10 -44.00
N ARG A 6 -11.40 -32.07 -42.97
CA ARG A 6 -10.16 -32.88 -42.89
C ARG A 6 -9.91 -33.35 -41.47
N LEU A 7 -10.23 -34.55 -41.27
CA LEU A 7 -9.65 -35.75 -40.70
C LEU A 7 -8.34 -35.60 -39.91
N LEU A 8 -8.40 -36.26 -38.76
CA LEU A 8 -7.37 -36.72 -37.82
C LEU A 8 -6.19 -37.47 -38.47
N PRO A 9 -5.07 -37.64 -37.74
CA PRO A 9 -4.99 -38.93 -36.99
C PRO A 9 -4.54 -38.82 -35.50
N LEU A 10 -5.09 -39.76 -34.76
CA LEU A 10 -4.62 -40.31 -33.51
C LEU A 10 -3.19 -40.85 -33.63
N LEU A 11 -2.35 -40.55 -32.66
CA LEU A 11 -1.20 -41.36 -32.30
C LEU A 11 -1.10 -41.49 -30.81
N ALA A 12 -1.39 -42.66 -30.34
CA ALA A 12 -1.17 -43.15 -28.98
C ALA A 12 0.23 -43.76 -28.88
N ALA A 13 0.97 -43.44 -27.85
CA ALA A 13 2.02 -44.24 -27.22
C ALA A 13 2.35 -43.50 -25.91
N GLY A 14 2.19 -43.96 -24.73
CA GLY A 14 2.56 -45.27 -24.18
C GLY A 14 3.96 -45.19 -23.59
N GLY A 15 4.05 -45.25 -22.24
CA GLY A 15 5.34 -45.50 -21.61
C GLY A 15 5.69 -44.55 -20.47
N LEU A 16 5.48 -45.04 -19.26
CA LEU A 16 6.38 -45.65 -18.29
C LEU A 16 6.83 -44.72 -17.18
N LEU A 17 6.37 -45.04 -16.02
CA LEU A 17 6.95 -44.95 -14.67
C LEU A 17 8.49 -44.97 -14.67
N SER A 18 9.09 -44.03 -13.98
CA SER A 18 10.36 -44.21 -13.28
C SER A 18 10.57 -42.97 -12.43
N GLY A 19 10.51 -43.06 -11.12
CA GLY A 19 11.65 -43.46 -10.35
C GLY A 19 12.16 -42.21 -9.65
N CYS A 20 11.80 -42.07 -8.36
CA CYS A 20 12.56 -41.20 -7.46
C CYS A 20 14.03 -41.62 -7.54
N THR A 21 14.84 -40.89 -8.27
CA THR A 21 16.29 -40.97 -8.12
C THR A 21 16.65 -39.96 -7.01
N THR A 22 17.07 -40.51 -5.88
CA THR A 22 17.91 -39.82 -4.92
C THR A 22 19.11 -39.30 -5.67
N GLU A 23 19.19 -37.98 -5.84
CA GLU A 23 20.38 -37.31 -6.32
C GLU A 23 21.54 -37.63 -5.36
N PRO A 24 22.67 -38.10 -5.86
CA PRO A 24 23.87 -38.20 -5.05
C PRO A 24 24.31 -36.79 -4.65
N SER A 25 24.51 -36.58 -3.38
CA SER A 25 25.16 -35.39 -2.83
C SER A 25 26.47 -35.15 -3.59
N ASP A 26 26.54 -34.06 -4.34
CA ASP A 26 27.75 -33.62 -5.05
C ASP A 26 28.73 -33.04 -4.00
N PRO A 27 29.87 -33.70 -3.79
CA PRO A 27 30.91 -33.21 -2.87
C PRO A 27 31.79 -32.23 -3.59
N GLY A 28 31.40 -30.95 -3.66
CA GLY A 28 32.34 -30.02 -4.25
C GLY A 28 31.84 -28.64 -4.68
N VAL A 29 30.66 -28.26 -4.30
CA VAL A 29 30.29 -26.84 -4.45
C VAL A 29 30.92 -26.06 -3.30
N PRO A 30 31.94 -25.21 -3.55
CA PRO A 30 32.45 -24.34 -2.51
C PRO A 30 31.32 -23.50 -1.99
N ASP A 31 31.23 -23.40 -0.67
CA ASP A 31 30.28 -22.51 0.03
C ASP A 31 30.52 -21.10 -0.53
N LEU A 32 29.70 -20.71 -1.49
CA LEU A 32 29.72 -19.34 -2.00
C LEU A 32 29.27 -18.47 -0.82
N PRO A 33 30.05 -17.45 -0.46
CA PRO A 33 29.63 -16.51 0.57
C PRO A 33 28.23 -16.03 0.16
N GLU A 34 27.27 -16.09 1.09
CA GLU A 34 25.94 -15.55 0.87
C GLU A 34 26.08 -14.17 0.23
N PRO A 35 25.38 -13.89 -0.86
CA PRO A 35 25.44 -12.57 -1.44
C PRO A 35 25.06 -11.59 -0.35
N VAL A 36 26.02 -10.76 0.05
CA VAL A 36 25.73 -9.57 0.84
C VAL A 36 24.77 -8.78 -0.06
N VAL A 37 23.47 -8.95 0.18
CA VAL A 37 22.48 -8.09 -0.41
C VAL A 37 22.72 -6.75 0.27
N ASP A 38 23.60 -5.95 -0.33
CA ASP A 38 23.62 -4.53 -0.05
C ASP A 38 22.16 -4.08 -0.22
N ARG A 39 21.50 -3.81 0.88
CA ARG A 39 20.21 -3.14 0.84
C ARG A 39 20.49 -1.89 0.04
N LEU A 40 20.02 -1.90 -1.20
CA LEU A 40 20.17 -0.78 -2.10
C LEU A 40 19.63 0.45 -1.35
N ASP A 41 20.56 1.31 -0.95
CA ASP A 41 20.23 2.64 -0.48
C ASP A 41 19.74 3.40 -1.73
N PRO A 42 18.41 3.59 -1.90
CA PRO A 42 17.87 4.23 -3.08
C PRO A 42 18.31 5.70 -3.20
N LEU A 43 18.86 6.27 -2.13
CA LEU A 43 19.27 7.66 -2.05
C LEU A 43 20.81 7.83 -2.20
N GLY A 44 21.56 6.74 -2.37
CA GLY A 44 23.00 6.80 -2.67
C GLY A 44 23.89 7.44 -1.58
N GLY A 45 23.34 7.66 -0.39
CA GLY A 45 24.01 8.38 0.69
C GLY A 45 24.72 7.50 1.71
N GLY A 46 24.63 6.19 1.60
CA GLY A 46 25.28 5.26 2.54
C GLY A 46 24.77 5.34 3.98
N GLN A 47 23.73 6.10 4.23
CA GLN A 47 23.10 6.18 5.53
C GLN A 47 21.97 5.17 5.59
N LEU A 48 22.26 4.00 6.17
CA LEU A 48 21.20 3.06 6.57
C LEU A 48 20.21 3.85 7.41
N VAL A 49 18.96 3.93 6.96
CA VAL A 49 17.89 4.39 7.83
C VAL A 49 17.94 3.50 9.06
N PRO A 50 18.14 4.05 10.27
CA PRO A 50 18.16 3.24 11.48
C PRO A 50 16.87 2.42 11.49
N ASP A 51 16.98 1.13 11.79
CA ASP A 51 15.80 0.33 12.05
C ASP A 51 14.94 1.11 13.06
N PRO A 52 13.64 1.26 12.82
CA PRO A 52 12.78 1.94 13.77
C PRO A 52 13.03 1.30 15.14
N PRO A 53 13.18 2.10 16.21
CA PRO A 53 13.41 1.56 17.53
C PRO A 53 12.39 0.47 17.77
N ALA A 54 12.84 -0.72 18.16
CA ALA A 54 11.96 -1.83 18.45
C ALA A 54 10.93 -1.30 19.44
N ALA A 55 9.70 -1.18 18.98
CA ALA A 55 8.61 -0.64 19.79
C ALA A 55 8.38 -1.66 20.92
N ASN A 56 9.04 -1.43 22.04
CA ASN A 56 8.67 -2.01 23.34
C ASN A 56 7.36 -1.36 23.84
N GLU A 57 6.50 -1.00 22.91
CA GLU A 57 5.14 -0.68 23.23
C GLU A 57 4.47 -2.00 23.57
N GLY A 58 4.13 -2.15 24.87
CA GLY A 58 3.36 -3.28 25.34
C GLY A 58 2.25 -3.55 24.33
N ILE A 59 2.06 -4.84 24.03
CA ILE A 59 1.09 -5.33 23.07
C ILE A 59 -0.25 -4.64 23.37
N ARG A 60 -0.47 -3.47 22.78
CA ARG A 60 -1.80 -2.87 22.77
C ARG A 60 -2.62 -3.84 21.92
N ASN A 61 -3.69 -4.38 22.52
CA ASN A 61 -4.69 -5.12 21.74
C ASN A 61 -5.36 -4.13 20.79
N ARG A 62 -4.63 -3.72 19.76
CA ARG A 62 -5.17 -2.84 18.72
C ARG A 62 -6.22 -3.63 17.95
N ARG A 63 -7.43 -3.11 17.95
CA ARG A 63 -8.49 -3.61 17.09
C ARG A 63 -8.55 -2.73 15.84
N ARG A 64 -8.73 -3.35 14.67
CA ARG A 64 -9.03 -2.57 13.49
C ARG A 64 -10.45 -2.00 13.58
N MET A 65 -10.68 -0.91 12.92
CA MET A 65 -12.01 -0.39 12.63
C MET A 65 -12.80 -1.43 11.84
N ASP A 66 -14.12 -1.45 12.01
CA ASP A 66 -15.00 -2.15 11.09
C ASP A 66 -14.98 -1.48 9.69
N LEU A 67 -15.55 -2.15 8.69
CA LEU A 67 -15.45 -1.67 7.32
C LEU A 67 -16.22 -0.36 7.09
N ASP A 68 -17.33 -0.16 7.74
CA ASP A 68 -18.10 1.09 7.63
C ASP A 68 -17.34 2.26 8.27
N GLN A 69 -16.66 2.02 9.39
CA GLN A 69 -15.78 3.00 10.05
C GLN A 69 -14.59 3.37 9.15
N ILE A 70 -13.96 2.38 8.50
CA ILE A 70 -12.86 2.61 7.56
C ILE A 70 -13.32 3.47 6.38
N GLN A 71 -14.45 3.14 5.77
CA GLN A 71 -15.02 3.93 4.67
C GLN A 71 -15.34 5.36 5.11
N ALA A 72 -15.90 5.53 6.28
CA ALA A 72 -16.18 6.85 6.85
C ALA A 72 -14.89 7.63 7.16
N ALA A 73 -13.85 6.96 7.70
CA ALA A 73 -12.55 7.57 7.96
C ALA A 73 -11.87 8.02 6.67
N ILE A 74 -11.85 7.18 5.63
CA ILE A 74 -11.33 7.52 4.29
C ILE A 74 -12.06 8.76 3.75
N SER A 75 -13.39 8.72 3.74
CA SER A 75 -14.20 9.85 3.25
C SER A 75 -13.93 11.14 4.01
N THR A 76 -13.81 11.06 5.33
CA THR A 76 -13.50 12.24 6.18
C THR A 76 -12.10 12.78 5.89
N ALA A 77 -11.10 11.92 5.84
CA ALA A 77 -9.71 12.33 5.59
C ALA A 77 -9.54 12.92 4.19
N THR A 78 -10.26 12.42 3.19
CA THR A 78 -10.16 12.82 1.78
C THR A 78 -11.21 13.85 1.34
N ARG A 79 -12.02 14.38 2.26
CA ARG A 79 -13.13 15.31 1.95
C ARG A 79 -14.08 14.73 0.89
N GLY A 80 -14.66 13.57 1.19
CA GLY A 80 -15.79 12.99 0.46
C GLY A 80 -15.45 12.02 -0.67
N ILE A 81 -14.21 11.51 -0.77
CA ILE A 81 -13.92 10.41 -1.69
C ILE A 81 -14.33 9.10 -1.04
N TYR A 82 -15.08 8.30 -1.78
CA TYR A 82 -15.51 6.95 -1.41
C TYR A 82 -14.89 5.95 -2.39
N TRP A 83 -14.38 4.84 -1.87
CA TRP A 83 -13.90 3.78 -2.73
C TRP A 83 -15.05 2.97 -3.31
N GLY A 84 -14.97 2.70 -4.62
CA GLY A 84 -15.87 1.77 -5.30
C GLY A 84 -17.24 2.31 -5.67
N MET A 85 -17.46 3.62 -5.57
CA MET A 85 -18.69 4.26 -6.01
C MET A 85 -18.66 4.62 -7.50
N ASP A 86 -18.28 3.65 -8.36
CA ASP A 86 -18.29 3.84 -9.80
C ASP A 86 -19.55 3.24 -10.41
N GLU A 87 -20.22 3.98 -11.29
CA GLU A 87 -21.34 3.52 -12.16
C GLU A 87 -22.49 2.80 -11.43
N GLY A 88 -22.72 3.09 -10.14
CA GLY A 88 -23.83 2.55 -9.37
C GLY A 88 -23.55 1.20 -8.70
N GLU A 89 -22.33 0.69 -8.79
CA GLU A 89 -21.88 -0.48 -8.03
C GLU A 89 -21.07 -0.06 -6.79
N ASP A 90 -21.48 -0.52 -5.63
CA ASP A 90 -20.70 -0.40 -4.40
C ASP A 90 -19.64 -1.53 -4.33
N LYS A 91 -18.51 -1.31 -4.99
CA LYS A 91 -17.38 -2.27 -4.98
C LYS A 91 -16.84 -2.49 -3.58
N PHE A 92 -16.91 -1.48 -2.72
CA PHE A 92 -16.49 -1.61 -1.33
C PHE A 92 -17.30 -2.71 -0.64
N ARG A 93 -18.62 -2.66 -0.72
CA ARG A 93 -19.49 -3.66 -0.10
C ARG A 93 -19.38 -5.04 -0.75
N SER A 94 -19.25 -5.10 -2.07
CA SER A 94 -19.12 -6.39 -2.76
C SER A 94 -17.82 -7.11 -2.38
N LEU A 95 -16.71 -6.38 -2.23
CA LEU A 95 -15.44 -6.94 -1.79
C LEU A 95 -15.39 -7.16 -0.27
N ALA A 96 -16.11 -6.36 0.51
CA ALA A 96 -16.20 -6.50 1.96
C ALA A 96 -16.76 -7.86 2.39
N GLN A 97 -17.67 -8.46 1.61
CA GLN A 97 -18.21 -9.80 1.88
C GLN A 97 -17.09 -10.86 1.96
N THR A 98 -16.00 -10.69 1.21
CA THR A 98 -14.85 -11.61 1.26
C THR A 98 -14.04 -11.49 2.55
N LEU A 99 -14.25 -10.46 3.34
CA LEU A 99 -13.54 -10.17 4.59
C LEU A 99 -14.26 -10.67 5.85
N GLY A 100 -15.30 -11.50 5.67
CA GLY A 100 -16.08 -12.02 6.80
C GLY A 100 -17.00 -10.97 7.43
N VAL A 101 -17.52 -10.05 6.62
CA VAL A 101 -18.63 -9.20 7.05
C VAL A 101 -19.81 -10.09 7.42
N PRO A 102 -20.48 -9.85 8.56
CA PRO A 102 -21.59 -10.66 9.01
C PRO A 102 -22.68 -10.73 7.95
N ASP A 103 -23.08 -11.91 7.56
CA ASP A 103 -24.27 -12.14 6.74
C ASP A 103 -25.55 -12.20 7.59
N TYR A 104 -25.38 -12.17 8.92
CA TYR A 104 -26.40 -12.29 9.96
C TYR A 104 -27.20 -13.60 9.94
N LEU A 105 -26.85 -14.54 9.06
CA LEU A 105 -27.41 -15.88 9.03
C LEU A 105 -26.50 -16.87 9.76
N ASP A 106 -25.22 -16.93 9.39
CA ASP A 106 -24.24 -17.84 9.96
C ASP A 106 -23.19 -17.11 10.82
N ILE A 107 -22.85 -15.85 10.46
CA ILE A 107 -21.84 -15.06 11.14
C ILE A 107 -22.48 -13.76 11.64
N THR A 108 -22.44 -13.56 12.95
CA THR A 108 -23.07 -12.38 13.62
C THR A 108 -22.07 -11.29 13.97
N THR A 109 -20.77 -11.56 13.90
CA THR A 109 -19.70 -10.62 14.28
C THR A 109 -18.64 -10.53 13.19
N GLU A 110 -18.18 -9.33 12.90
CA GLU A 110 -17.06 -9.12 11.98
C GLU A 110 -15.73 -9.58 12.63
N ASP A 111 -14.87 -10.25 11.84
CA ASP A 111 -13.49 -10.52 12.26
C ASP A 111 -12.66 -9.24 12.17
N LEU A 112 -12.32 -8.68 13.32
CA LEU A 112 -11.52 -7.46 13.42
C LEU A 112 -10.01 -7.73 13.48
N SER A 113 -9.57 -8.94 13.15
CA SER A 113 -8.14 -9.26 13.04
C SER A 113 -7.56 -8.66 11.74
N PRO A 114 -6.43 -7.96 11.80
CA PRO A 114 -5.74 -7.49 10.61
C PRO A 114 -5.03 -8.66 9.92
N ASN A 115 -5.71 -9.31 8.99
CA ASN A 115 -5.17 -10.42 8.19
C ASN A 115 -4.67 -9.93 6.81
N MET A 116 -4.01 -10.81 6.06
CA MET A 116 -3.45 -10.47 4.75
C MET A 116 -4.53 -10.08 3.72
N LEU A 117 -5.72 -10.68 3.79
CA LEU A 117 -6.82 -10.35 2.90
C LEU A 117 -7.33 -8.93 3.16
N PHE A 118 -7.45 -8.57 4.45
CA PHE A 118 -7.76 -7.20 4.85
C PHE A 118 -6.70 -6.20 4.37
N GLN A 119 -5.41 -6.52 4.50
CA GLN A 119 -4.34 -5.65 4.02
C GLN A 119 -4.39 -5.45 2.50
N LYS A 120 -4.68 -6.52 1.75
CA LYS A 120 -4.88 -6.40 0.30
C LYS A 120 -6.07 -5.50 -0.03
N PHE A 121 -7.21 -5.73 0.61
CA PHE A 121 -8.42 -4.94 0.44
C PHE A 121 -8.14 -3.45 0.73
N LEU A 122 -7.52 -3.15 1.88
CA LEU A 122 -7.19 -1.78 2.24
C LEU A 122 -6.19 -1.14 1.26
N GLY A 123 -5.22 -1.91 0.79
CA GLY A 123 -4.25 -1.45 -0.21
C GLY A 123 -4.89 -1.12 -1.56
N ASP A 124 -5.87 -1.90 -2.00
CA ASP A 124 -6.61 -1.63 -3.24
C ASP A 124 -7.51 -0.39 -3.08
N ALA A 125 -8.18 -0.26 -1.93
CA ALA A 125 -8.96 0.92 -1.57
C ALA A 125 -8.08 2.18 -1.55
N ALA A 126 -6.94 2.11 -0.87
CA ALA A 126 -6.01 3.23 -0.74
C ALA A 126 -5.50 3.72 -2.10
N ARG A 127 -5.09 2.81 -2.99
CA ARG A 127 -4.62 3.19 -4.34
C ARG A 127 -5.70 3.94 -5.11
N ASN A 128 -6.91 3.38 -5.19
CA ASN A 128 -8.01 4.00 -5.92
C ASN A 128 -8.39 5.37 -5.36
N VAL A 129 -8.50 5.50 -4.04
CA VAL A 129 -8.84 6.75 -3.36
C VAL A 129 -7.73 7.79 -3.52
N CYS A 130 -6.46 7.39 -3.40
CA CYS A 130 -5.33 8.31 -3.51
C CYS A 130 -5.13 8.81 -4.95
N ASP A 131 -5.40 7.98 -5.96
CA ASP A 131 -5.41 8.43 -7.35
C ASP A 131 -6.46 9.51 -7.56
N GLN A 132 -7.70 9.28 -7.16
CA GLN A 132 -8.78 10.27 -7.25
C GLN A 132 -8.47 11.54 -6.44
N LEU A 133 -7.88 11.38 -5.24
CA LEU A 133 -7.55 12.51 -4.38
C LEU A 133 -6.51 13.41 -5.03
N ILE A 134 -5.39 12.86 -5.48
CA ILE A 134 -4.32 13.65 -6.08
C ILE A 134 -4.79 14.30 -7.38
N ASP A 135 -5.52 13.58 -8.24
CA ASP A 135 -6.04 14.14 -9.49
C ASP A 135 -7.01 15.31 -9.21
N ARG A 136 -7.83 15.21 -8.17
CA ARG A 136 -8.70 16.31 -7.73
C ARG A 136 -7.91 17.49 -7.18
N GLU A 137 -6.89 17.23 -6.35
CA GLU A 137 -6.06 18.27 -5.73
C GLU A 137 -5.28 19.08 -6.78
N LEU A 138 -4.77 18.42 -7.82
CA LEU A 138 -4.07 19.10 -8.93
C LEU A 138 -5.00 20.02 -9.75
N GLN A 139 -6.28 19.71 -9.81
CA GLN A 139 -7.29 20.53 -10.49
C GLN A 139 -7.90 21.63 -9.59
N SER A 140 -7.67 21.52 -8.28
CA SER A 140 -8.28 22.41 -7.28
C SER A 140 -7.43 23.66 -7.04
N SER A 141 -8.08 24.77 -6.67
CA SER A 141 -7.36 25.93 -6.15
C SER A 141 -6.65 25.58 -4.85
N THR A 142 -5.53 26.25 -4.56
CA THR A 142 -4.74 25.97 -3.33
C THR A 142 -5.56 26.06 -2.05
N ASN A 143 -6.54 26.96 -2.00
CA ASN A 143 -7.39 27.14 -0.81
C ASN A 143 -8.40 26.00 -0.60
N ASP A 144 -8.71 25.24 -1.65
CA ASP A 144 -9.67 24.14 -1.61
C ASP A 144 -9.01 22.78 -1.35
N ARG A 145 -7.67 22.74 -1.38
CA ARG A 145 -6.88 21.53 -1.16
C ARG A 145 -6.95 21.06 0.28
N VAL A 146 -6.91 19.76 0.46
CA VAL A 146 -6.91 19.10 1.78
C VAL A 146 -5.71 18.18 1.97
N PHE A 147 -5.03 17.85 0.89
CA PHE A 147 -3.87 16.97 0.87
C PHE A 147 -2.58 17.69 0.50
N LEU A 148 -2.56 18.44 -0.60
CA LEU A 148 -1.41 19.24 -1.04
C LEU A 148 -1.56 20.70 -0.56
N VAL A 149 -1.58 20.90 0.77
CA VAL A 149 -1.90 22.20 1.38
C VAL A 149 -0.68 23.13 1.42
N HIS A 150 0.50 22.58 1.70
CA HIS A 150 1.74 23.36 1.91
C HIS A 150 2.73 23.23 0.75
N VAL A 151 2.36 22.51 -0.31
CA VAL A 151 3.22 22.24 -1.46
C VAL A 151 2.52 22.57 -2.78
N ALA A 152 3.32 22.95 -3.76
CA ALA A 152 2.91 23.01 -5.15
C ALA A 152 3.15 21.66 -5.84
N GLU A 153 2.59 21.48 -7.05
CA GLU A 153 2.65 20.24 -7.83
C GLU A 153 4.09 19.71 -8.06
N GLY A 154 5.02 20.61 -8.30
CA GLY A 154 6.42 20.29 -8.61
C GLY A 154 7.38 20.37 -7.43
N ASP A 155 6.88 20.60 -6.21
CA ASP A 155 7.75 20.76 -5.03
C ASP A 155 8.40 19.43 -4.63
N THR A 156 9.69 19.53 -4.32
CA THR A 156 10.54 18.44 -3.83
C THR A 156 11.24 18.86 -2.55
N LEU A 157 11.93 17.93 -1.89
CA LEU A 157 12.77 18.29 -0.73
C LEU A 157 13.93 19.21 -1.08
N GLU A 158 14.40 19.19 -2.33
CA GLU A 158 15.45 20.12 -2.79
C GLU A 158 14.91 21.52 -3.04
N SER A 159 13.73 21.63 -3.65
CA SER A 159 13.13 22.93 -4.03
C SER A 159 12.38 23.60 -2.89
N ASN A 160 11.68 22.84 -2.06
CA ASN A 160 10.84 23.35 -0.96
C ASN A 160 10.84 22.40 0.25
N PRO A 161 11.98 22.24 0.96
CA PRO A 161 12.07 21.29 2.09
C PRO A 161 11.08 21.62 3.21
N GLY A 162 10.91 22.91 3.54
CA GLY A 162 9.97 23.32 4.59
C GLY A 162 8.53 23.04 4.23
N GLY A 163 8.12 23.31 2.99
CA GLY A 163 6.76 23.01 2.53
C GLY A 163 6.45 21.51 2.53
N VAL A 164 7.39 20.67 2.11
CA VAL A 164 7.24 19.21 2.16
C VAL A 164 7.11 18.71 3.60
N GLU A 165 7.95 19.21 4.51
CA GLU A 165 7.86 18.86 5.94
C GLU A 165 6.52 19.29 6.54
N ASP A 166 6.10 20.52 6.32
CA ASP A 166 4.83 21.04 6.83
C ASP A 166 3.64 20.27 6.26
N ASN A 167 3.71 19.87 4.99
CA ASN A 167 2.68 19.04 4.36
C ASN A 167 2.61 17.65 4.97
N LEU A 168 3.75 16.99 5.21
CA LEU A 168 3.79 15.70 5.90
C LEU A 168 3.21 15.77 7.32
N ARG A 169 3.55 16.83 8.08
CA ARG A 169 2.98 17.08 9.42
C ARG A 169 1.47 17.28 9.37
N HIS A 170 0.99 18.06 8.41
CA HIS A 170 -0.44 18.27 8.16
C HIS A 170 -1.15 16.92 7.88
N LEU A 171 -0.57 16.09 7.02
CA LEU A 171 -1.14 14.79 6.66
C LEU A 171 -1.16 13.81 7.82
N LEU A 172 -0.10 13.73 8.62
CA LEU A 172 -0.05 12.88 9.82
C LEU A 172 -1.06 13.33 10.86
N SER A 173 -1.27 14.64 11.03
CA SER A 173 -2.34 15.14 11.88
C SER A 173 -3.72 14.76 11.37
N ARG A 174 -3.94 14.83 10.06
CA ARG A 174 -5.23 14.58 9.43
C ARG A 174 -5.61 13.10 9.37
N PHE A 175 -4.64 12.24 9.03
CA PHE A 175 -4.89 10.80 8.82
C PHE A 175 -4.67 9.99 10.10
N HIS A 176 -3.69 10.33 10.90
CA HIS A 176 -3.32 9.57 12.11
C HIS A 176 -3.65 10.29 13.40
N SER A 177 -4.25 11.49 13.32
CA SER A 177 -4.50 12.34 14.50
C SER A 177 -3.21 12.63 15.30
N SER A 178 -2.06 12.57 14.67
CA SER A 178 -0.75 12.71 15.27
C SER A 178 -0.23 14.13 15.10
N GLN A 179 0.04 14.82 16.20
CA GLN A 179 0.68 16.14 16.17
C GLN A 179 2.18 15.97 16.35
N ILE A 180 2.94 16.33 15.33
CA ILE A 180 4.39 16.14 15.28
C ILE A 180 5.04 17.51 15.16
N ASP A 181 6.05 17.79 16.00
CA ASP A 181 6.81 19.01 15.97
C ASP A 181 7.75 19.06 14.74
N SER A 182 8.09 20.27 14.28
CA SER A 182 9.05 20.46 13.21
C SER A 182 10.42 19.88 13.58
N GLY A 183 11.09 19.26 12.62
CA GLY A 183 12.38 18.60 12.82
C GLY A 183 12.33 17.31 13.63
N SER A 184 11.14 16.78 13.92
CA SER A 184 10.99 15.52 14.65
C SER A 184 11.47 14.33 13.82
N HIS A 185 12.20 13.42 14.45
CA HIS A 185 12.62 12.15 13.83
C HIS A 185 11.45 11.25 13.40
N LEU A 186 10.25 11.48 13.93
CA LEU A 186 9.02 10.76 13.53
C LEU A 186 8.60 11.06 12.09
N LEU A 187 9.11 12.14 11.49
CA LEU A 187 8.91 12.46 10.09
C LEU A 187 9.84 11.69 9.14
N THR A 188 10.96 11.17 9.67
CA THR A 188 11.99 10.50 8.85
C THR A 188 11.43 9.38 7.95
N PRO A 189 10.59 8.45 8.42
CA PRO A 189 10.04 7.41 7.54
C PRO A 189 9.19 7.96 6.40
N TRP A 190 8.44 9.02 6.65
CA TRP A 190 7.54 9.66 5.68
C TRP A 190 8.30 10.46 4.64
N THR A 191 9.32 11.20 5.09
CA THR A 191 10.27 11.90 4.22
C THR A 191 10.98 10.91 3.30
N TRP A 192 11.48 9.82 3.87
CA TRP A 192 12.14 8.76 3.12
C TRP A 192 11.19 8.09 2.10
N LEU A 193 9.93 7.83 2.47
CA LEU A 193 8.92 7.28 1.57
C LEU A 193 8.67 8.20 0.38
N PHE A 194 8.53 9.51 0.63
CA PHE A 194 8.34 10.51 -0.41
C PHE A 194 9.56 10.56 -1.35
N GLU A 195 10.78 10.66 -0.82
CA GLU A 195 12.01 10.72 -1.60
C GLU A 195 12.25 9.45 -2.41
N SER A 196 12.07 8.29 -1.80
CA SER A 196 12.24 7.01 -2.48
C SER A 196 11.27 6.84 -3.65
N SER A 197 10.01 7.24 -3.45
CA SER A 197 9.02 7.23 -4.52
C SER A 197 9.35 8.23 -5.62
N LEU A 198 9.77 9.43 -5.24
CA LEU A 198 10.20 10.46 -6.18
C LEU A 198 11.40 10.00 -7.02
N HIS A 199 12.37 9.35 -6.37
CA HIS A 199 13.54 8.81 -7.07
C HIS A 199 13.16 7.77 -8.14
N VAL A 200 12.17 6.91 -7.85
CA VAL A 200 11.72 5.87 -8.78
C VAL A 200 10.84 6.43 -9.90
N THR A 201 9.93 7.34 -9.57
CA THR A 201 8.93 7.85 -10.52
C THR A 201 9.37 9.10 -11.26
N ASN A 202 10.31 9.86 -10.69
CA ASN A 202 10.71 11.19 -11.13
C ASN A 202 9.50 12.15 -11.31
N ASP A 203 8.46 11.94 -10.50
CA ASP A 203 7.18 12.65 -10.57
C ASP A 203 6.64 12.95 -9.16
N PRO A 204 6.67 14.22 -8.70
CA PRO A 204 6.23 14.58 -7.36
C PRO A 204 4.76 14.18 -7.07
N PRO A 205 3.78 14.36 -7.97
CA PRO A 205 2.43 13.87 -7.74
C PRO A 205 2.37 12.36 -7.46
N SER A 206 3.13 11.54 -8.18
CA SER A 206 3.22 10.09 -7.94
C SER A 206 3.86 9.77 -6.58
N ALA A 207 4.85 10.57 -6.16
CA ALA A 207 5.43 10.43 -4.82
C ALA A 207 4.37 10.73 -3.73
N TRP A 208 3.56 11.77 -3.91
CA TRP A 208 2.47 12.07 -2.99
C TRP A 208 1.35 11.02 -3.01
N ARG A 209 1.06 10.37 -4.16
CA ARG A 209 0.16 9.20 -4.19
C ARG A 209 0.69 8.07 -3.32
N THR A 210 1.99 7.81 -3.38
CA THR A 210 2.62 6.77 -2.55
C THR A 210 2.52 7.10 -1.05
N VAL A 211 2.78 8.36 -0.66
CA VAL A 211 2.59 8.81 0.72
C VAL A 211 1.13 8.63 1.16
N CYS A 212 0.17 9.02 0.32
CA CYS A 212 -1.26 8.83 0.60
C CYS A 212 -1.61 7.36 0.85
N VAL A 213 -1.15 6.45 -0.01
CA VAL A 213 -1.36 5.00 0.17
C VAL A 213 -0.74 4.53 1.49
N GLY A 214 0.48 4.98 1.79
CA GLY A 214 1.16 4.68 3.05
C GLY A 214 0.35 5.13 4.26
N LEU A 215 -0.22 6.34 4.23
CA LEU A 215 -1.04 6.89 5.32
C LEU A 215 -2.29 6.05 5.58
N ILE A 216 -3.03 5.66 4.54
CA ILE A 216 -4.26 4.87 4.69
C ILE A 216 -3.96 3.44 5.11
N THR A 217 -2.86 2.84 4.64
CA THR A 217 -2.51 1.46 4.98
C THR A 217 -1.74 1.33 6.29
N HIS A 218 -1.35 2.44 6.92
CA HIS A 218 -0.66 2.43 8.21
C HIS A 218 -1.62 2.00 9.35
N PRO A 219 -1.17 1.19 10.32
CA PRO A 219 -2.00 0.78 11.45
C PRO A 219 -2.64 1.92 12.23
N ASP A 220 -1.97 3.06 12.36
CA ASP A 220 -2.51 4.23 13.08
C ASP A 220 -3.72 4.87 12.37
N PHE A 221 -3.96 4.55 11.10
CA PHE A 221 -5.15 4.98 10.38
C PHE A 221 -6.37 4.13 10.70
N TYR A 222 -6.22 2.80 10.71
CA TYR A 222 -7.34 1.87 10.76
C TYR A 222 -7.50 1.13 12.09
N SER A 223 -6.65 1.39 13.10
CA SER A 223 -6.73 0.73 14.41
C SER A 223 -6.82 1.71 15.58
N TYR A 224 -7.42 1.25 16.67
CA TYR A 224 -7.64 1.98 17.91
C TYR A 224 -7.38 1.10 19.16
#